data_e65f11a139d602403b231c7bb1db95bb
#
_entry.id   e65f11a139d602403b231c7bb1db95bb
#
_cell.length_a   1.000
_cell.length_b   1.000
_cell.length_c   1.000
_cell.angle_alpha   90.00
_cell.angle_beta   90.00
_cell.angle_gamma   90.00
#
_symmetry.space_group_name_H-M   'P 1'
#
loop_
_entity.id
_entity.type
_entity.pdbx_description
1 polymer ?
#
loop_
_entity_poly.entity_id
_entity_poly.type
_entity_poly.pdbx_seq_one_letter_code
_entity_poly.pdbx_strand_id
1 'polypeptide(L)'
;MPRMTRLPAILGFLLVLCPAASAQTQTSLARSIEKIMDRPEFAHAIFGVEVYSLDTGKTLYAYNAGKLFVPGSTTKTLTEGTELALLGPEYRFHTKIYRTGSIDADGTLNGDIVLVASGDPNLSGRLQSDGTLAFENADHAYAADMLDAKTVPGDPLEVIDDFARQIATRGIRKITGRVLVDASMFPEGKAEAGSGAIVSPIVVNDNIIDVTLSPGARVGDPAALQVSPQTAYARVVNQVATGQAGSERQVGWGADNVAADGTHAVVLEGTEPLGQSPTLFPYDVPTPSRFAEVVLTEALQRAGVTVDGSMDQQPTQPAALVKFYTPENLIAEHISAPLSEDIKVTLKVSQNLHATMTLYILGAVLSSNHDDSEQAGLDLEHNLLQKAGLDLTQASQAEGAGGPGAFFTPDFMVHYLAFLSRQKYFDIFYHALPILGRDGTLYNLLSDSPAAGRVHAKTGTFTVYNGLNHTLIVTGKGLVGYIDAADGSHLIVAAYVNNVNVPLNFEAVEKVGNALAEIAAAAYATPPAAR
;
A
#
# COMPACT_ATOMS: atom_id res chain seq x y z
N MET A 1 -87.96 50.40 14.19
CA MET A 1 -87.16 49.85 15.28
C MET A 1 -87.19 48.33 15.23
N PRO A 2 -86.14 47.66 14.82
CA PRO A 2 -86.00 46.21 15.02
C PRO A 2 -84.98 45.91 16.13
N ARG A 3 -85.31 44.92 16.92
CA ARG A 3 -84.58 44.42 18.11
C ARG A 3 -83.26 43.71 17.68
N MET A 4 -82.14 44.11 18.29
CA MET A 4 -80.87 43.44 18.28
C MET A 4 -80.87 42.18 19.17
N THR A 5 -80.75 41.01 18.61
CA THR A 5 -80.50 39.76 19.33
C THR A 5 -78.97 39.57 19.47
N ARG A 6 -78.50 39.44 20.73
CA ARG A 6 -77.10 39.13 21.05
C ARG A 6 -76.85 37.62 20.92
N LEU A 7 -75.87 37.19 20.11
CA LEU A 7 -75.32 35.85 20.15
C LEU A 7 -74.18 35.76 21.20
N PRO A 8 -74.04 34.66 21.92
CA PRO A 8 -72.93 34.46 22.83
C PRO A 8 -71.69 34.02 22.07
N ALA A 9 -70.55 34.62 22.36
CA ALA A 9 -69.23 34.20 21.84
C ALA A 9 -68.76 32.93 22.58
N ILE A 10 -68.60 31.82 21.82
CA ILE A 10 -67.98 30.59 22.28
C ILE A 10 -66.47 30.76 22.07
N LEU A 11 -65.73 30.91 23.17
CA LEU A 11 -64.24 30.92 23.15
C LEU A 11 -63.75 29.50 23.08
N GLY A 12 -63.41 29.05 21.82
CA GLY A 12 -62.79 27.76 21.58
C GLY A 12 -61.30 27.81 22.01
N PHE A 13 -60.97 27.11 23.08
CA PHE A 13 -59.58 26.87 23.47
C PHE A 13 -58.94 25.87 22.48
N LEU A 14 -58.12 26.33 21.54
CA LEU A 14 -57.28 25.49 20.72
C LEU A 14 -56.12 24.98 21.61
N LEU A 15 -56.19 23.73 22.06
CA LEU A 15 -55.04 23.00 22.60
C LEU A 15 -54.06 22.73 21.44
N VAL A 16 -53.01 23.54 21.37
CA VAL A 16 -51.84 23.23 20.53
C VAL A 16 -51.10 22.06 21.20
N LEU A 17 -51.36 20.84 20.71
CA LEU A 17 -50.53 19.69 21.00
C LEU A 17 -49.16 19.93 20.32
N CYS A 18 -48.18 20.46 21.08
CA CYS A 18 -46.79 20.34 20.70
C CYS A 18 -46.46 18.84 20.58
N PRO A 19 -45.97 18.36 19.42
CA PRO A 19 -45.43 17.02 19.39
C PRO A 19 -44.22 17.00 20.36
N ALA A 20 -44.35 16.21 21.43
CA ALA A 20 -43.21 15.88 22.27
C ALA A 20 -42.14 15.33 21.34
N ALA A 21 -41.07 16.07 21.14
CA ALA A 21 -39.86 15.55 20.50
C ALA A 21 -39.47 14.32 21.34
N SER A 22 -39.67 13.14 20.79
CA SER A 22 -39.17 11.89 21.35
C SER A 22 -37.67 12.04 21.46
N ALA A 23 -37.17 12.35 22.67
CA ALA A 23 -35.77 12.25 22.99
C ALA A 23 -35.40 10.77 22.75
N GLN A 24 -34.82 10.49 21.58
CA GLN A 24 -34.26 9.16 21.27
C GLN A 24 -33.21 8.91 22.37
N THR A 25 -33.44 7.89 23.17
CA THR A 25 -32.49 7.47 24.19
C THR A 25 -31.22 7.06 23.48
N GLN A 26 -30.16 7.88 23.59
CA GLN A 26 -28.87 7.65 22.96
C GLN A 26 -28.36 6.26 23.35
N THR A 27 -27.99 5.44 22.37
CA THR A 27 -27.49 4.08 22.60
C THR A 27 -26.14 4.12 23.33
N SER A 28 -25.77 3.03 24.01
CA SER A 28 -24.43 2.91 24.64
C SER A 28 -23.31 3.10 23.64
N LEU A 29 -23.47 2.59 22.41
CA LEU A 29 -22.53 2.76 21.31
C LEU A 29 -22.35 4.24 20.95
N ALA A 30 -23.44 4.98 20.72
CA ALA A 30 -23.39 6.40 20.37
C ALA A 30 -22.63 7.21 21.44
N ARG A 31 -22.94 7.00 22.71
CA ARG A 31 -22.25 7.69 23.82
C ARG A 31 -20.75 7.37 23.89
N SER A 32 -20.37 6.12 23.61
CA SER A 32 -18.96 5.72 23.61
C SER A 32 -18.20 6.37 22.47
N ILE A 33 -18.77 6.38 21.26
CA ILE A 33 -18.15 7.00 20.07
C ILE A 33 -18.05 8.51 20.25
N GLU A 34 -19.12 9.18 20.67
CA GLU A 34 -19.15 10.63 20.87
C GLU A 34 -18.13 11.08 21.92
N LYS A 35 -17.97 10.32 23.02
CA LYS A 35 -16.94 10.59 24.02
C LYS A 35 -15.52 10.56 23.45
N ILE A 36 -15.25 9.73 22.43
CA ILE A 36 -13.96 9.70 21.76
C ILE A 36 -13.81 10.93 20.87
N MET A 37 -14.83 11.25 20.08
CA MET A 37 -14.81 12.38 19.15
C MET A 37 -14.75 13.75 19.85
N ASP A 38 -15.30 13.86 21.07
CA ASP A 38 -15.35 15.10 21.87
C ASP A 38 -14.05 15.38 22.65
N ARG A 39 -12.99 14.59 22.47
CA ARG A 39 -11.69 14.83 23.12
C ARG A 39 -11.06 16.15 22.66
N PRO A 40 -10.37 16.88 23.57
CA PRO A 40 -9.80 18.19 23.24
C PRO A 40 -8.87 18.23 22.03
N GLU A 41 -8.12 17.16 21.78
CA GLU A 41 -7.23 17.02 20.62
C GLU A 41 -7.97 17.04 19.28
N PHE A 42 -9.26 16.76 19.27
CA PHE A 42 -10.12 16.75 18.08
C PHE A 42 -11.02 17.99 17.95
N ALA A 43 -10.80 19.03 18.75
CA ALA A 43 -11.67 20.22 18.77
C ALA A 43 -11.87 20.91 17.40
N HIS A 44 -10.93 20.73 16.47
CA HIS A 44 -10.99 21.31 15.12
C HIS A 44 -11.10 20.24 14.02
N ALA A 45 -11.22 18.98 14.40
CA ALA A 45 -11.31 17.87 13.47
C ALA A 45 -12.75 17.61 13.00
N ILE A 46 -12.87 16.88 11.91
CA ILE A 46 -14.17 16.43 11.38
C ILE A 46 -14.17 14.91 11.37
N PHE A 47 -15.13 14.31 12.07
CA PHE A 47 -15.35 12.86 12.04
C PHE A 47 -16.44 12.47 11.06
N GLY A 48 -16.27 11.31 10.42
CA GLY A 48 -17.28 10.55 9.70
C GLY A 48 -17.24 9.10 10.16
N VAL A 49 -18.35 8.59 10.69
CA VAL A 49 -18.39 7.24 11.24
C VAL A 49 -19.68 6.56 10.84
N GLU A 50 -19.58 5.31 10.39
CA GLU A 50 -20.73 4.41 10.28
C GLU A 50 -20.38 3.04 10.82
N VAL A 51 -21.28 2.48 11.63
CA VAL A 51 -21.27 1.09 12.09
C VAL A 51 -22.51 0.41 11.57
N TYR A 52 -22.33 -0.68 10.84
CA TYR A 52 -23.38 -1.39 10.13
C TYR A 52 -23.38 -2.88 10.50
N SER A 53 -24.56 -3.45 10.68
CA SER A 53 -24.72 -4.88 10.96
C SER A 53 -24.93 -5.67 9.66
N LEU A 54 -24.02 -6.58 9.36
CA LEU A 54 -24.17 -7.52 8.23
C LEU A 54 -25.34 -8.48 8.43
N ASP A 55 -25.61 -8.89 9.69
CA ASP A 55 -26.65 -9.88 10.00
C ASP A 55 -28.06 -9.32 9.81
N THR A 56 -28.25 -8.03 10.07
CA THR A 56 -29.58 -7.38 10.00
C THR A 56 -29.74 -6.45 8.79
N GLY A 57 -28.64 -6.08 8.13
CA GLY A 57 -28.65 -5.10 7.05
C GLY A 57 -29.01 -3.69 7.51
N LYS A 58 -28.69 -3.32 8.78
CA LYS A 58 -29.07 -2.03 9.37
C LYS A 58 -27.86 -1.28 9.89
N THR A 59 -27.90 0.05 9.72
CA THR A 59 -26.97 0.98 10.39
C THR A 59 -27.28 1.04 11.88
N LEU A 60 -26.26 0.79 12.71
CA LEU A 60 -26.34 0.86 14.18
C LEU A 60 -25.95 2.23 14.72
N TYR A 61 -25.03 2.92 14.03
CA TYR A 61 -24.59 4.28 14.32
C TYR A 61 -24.14 4.96 13.02
N ALA A 62 -24.50 6.23 12.86
CA ALA A 62 -24.05 7.06 11.74
C ALA A 62 -23.81 8.50 12.21
N TYR A 63 -22.65 9.04 11.88
CA TYR A 63 -22.28 10.43 12.09
C TYR A 63 -21.53 10.94 10.84
N ASN A 64 -22.05 12.00 10.20
CA ASN A 64 -21.53 12.51 8.93
C ASN A 64 -21.34 11.44 7.84
N ALA A 65 -22.10 10.35 7.87
CA ALA A 65 -21.91 9.17 7.04
C ALA A 65 -22.00 9.47 5.53
N GLY A 66 -22.77 10.48 5.11
CA GLY A 66 -22.87 10.93 3.71
C GLY A 66 -21.91 12.07 3.34
N LYS A 67 -20.85 12.35 4.11
CA LYS A 67 -19.84 13.36 3.79
C LYS A 67 -18.58 12.71 3.25
N LEU A 68 -17.91 13.37 2.30
CA LEU A 68 -16.65 12.93 1.73
C LEU A 68 -15.49 13.20 2.68
N PHE A 69 -14.66 12.19 2.93
CA PHE A 69 -13.45 12.23 3.74
C PHE A 69 -12.25 11.81 2.94
N VAL A 70 -11.07 12.33 3.27
CA VAL A 70 -9.78 11.84 2.74
C VAL A 70 -9.53 10.46 3.36
N PRO A 71 -9.49 9.39 2.54
CA PRO A 71 -9.48 8.02 3.04
C PRO A 71 -8.06 7.51 3.35
N GLY A 72 -7.04 8.11 2.71
CA GLY A 72 -5.70 7.52 2.66
C GLY A 72 -5.76 6.09 2.16
N SER A 73 -4.90 5.23 2.67
CA SER A 73 -4.76 3.84 2.23
C SER A 73 -5.98 2.93 2.47
N THR A 74 -7.11 3.44 3.02
CA THR A 74 -8.35 2.65 3.00
C THR A 74 -8.87 2.46 1.57
N THR A 75 -8.43 3.29 0.61
CA THR A 75 -8.65 3.14 -0.84
C THR A 75 -8.24 1.76 -1.33
N LYS A 76 -7.14 1.21 -0.80
CA LYS A 76 -6.64 -0.12 -1.18
C LYS A 76 -7.67 -1.25 -1.01
N THR A 77 -8.70 -1.05 -0.16
CA THR A 77 -9.79 -2.03 -0.08
C THR A 77 -10.58 -2.12 -1.39
N LEU A 78 -10.76 -0.99 -2.10
CA LEU A 78 -11.41 -0.96 -3.41
C LEU A 78 -10.49 -1.57 -4.47
N THR A 79 -9.26 -1.11 -4.53
CA THR A 79 -8.27 -1.51 -5.52
C THR A 79 -8.03 -3.02 -5.48
N GLU A 80 -7.70 -3.58 -4.29
CA GLU A 80 -7.42 -5.01 -4.11
C GLU A 80 -8.70 -5.87 -4.23
N GLY A 81 -9.84 -5.35 -3.78
CA GLY A 81 -11.12 -6.01 -3.97
C GLY A 81 -11.53 -6.09 -5.45
N THR A 82 -11.20 -5.09 -6.24
CA THR A 82 -11.40 -5.07 -7.69
C THR A 82 -10.48 -6.08 -8.39
N GLU A 83 -9.22 -6.15 -7.98
CA GLU A 83 -8.26 -7.10 -8.54
C GLU A 83 -8.68 -8.56 -8.27
N LEU A 84 -9.09 -8.88 -7.03
CA LEU A 84 -9.68 -10.19 -6.71
C LEU A 84 -10.91 -10.52 -7.56
N ALA A 85 -11.74 -9.52 -7.82
CA ALA A 85 -12.97 -9.72 -8.61
C ALA A 85 -12.66 -10.02 -10.08
N LEU A 86 -11.66 -9.36 -10.66
CA LEU A 86 -11.42 -9.37 -12.10
C LEU A 86 -10.38 -10.41 -12.53
N LEU A 87 -9.29 -10.60 -11.79
CA LEU A 87 -8.26 -11.59 -12.09
C LEU A 87 -8.48 -12.90 -11.33
N GLY A 88 -9.05 -12.83 -10.13
CA GLY A 88 -9.25 -13.97 -9.25
C GLY A 88 -8.02 -14.29 -8.39
N PRO A 89 -8.22 -14.96 -7.23
CA PRO A 89 -7.17 -15.15 -6.23
C PRO A 89 -6.01 -16.04 -6.67
N GLU A 90 -6.23 -16.91 -7.66
CA GLU A 90 -5.25 -17.87 -8.17
C GLU A 90 -4.45 -17.34 -9.37
N TYR A 91 -4.70 -16.10 -9.81
CA TYR A 91 -3.92 -15.49 -10.87
C TYR A 91 -2.44 -15.47 -10.49
N ARG A 92 -1.54 -15.70 -11.47
CA ARG A 92 -0.10 -15.69 -11.27
C ARG A 92 0.58 -14.92 -12.39
N PHE A 93 1.57 -14.16 -12.02
CA PHE A 93 2.45 -13.50 -12.97
C PHE A 93 3.47 -14.49 -13.53
N HIS A 94 3.82 -14.34 -14.80
CA HIS A 94 4.78 -15.16 -15.52
C HIS A 94 5.89 -14.29 -16.08
N THR A 95 6.96 -14.09 -15.31
CA THR A 95 8.13 -13.32 -15.73
C THR A 95 9.08 -14.23 -16.49
N LYS A 96 9.38 -13.90 -17.75
CA LYS A 96 10.09 -14.78 -18.68
C LYS A 96 11.36 -14.16 -19.20
N ILE A 97 12.38 -15.00 -19.46
CA ILE A 97 13.60 -14.58 -20.11
C ILE A 97 13.75 -15.34 -21.43
N TYR A 98 13.94 -14.58 -22.51
CA TYR A 98 14.13 -15.10 -23.86
C TYR A 98 15.54 -14.78 -24.37
N ARG A 99 16.09 -15.66 -25.25
CA ARG A 99 17.30 -15.40 -26.03
C ARG A 99 16.94 -14.80 -27.37
N THR A 100 17.86 -13.99 -27.94
CA THR A 100 17.68 -13.41 -29.27
C THR A 100 18.50 -14.11 -30.37
N GLY A 101 19.43 -15.02 -30.00
CA GLY A 101 20.33 -15.70 -30.92
C GLY A 101 20.49 -17.20 -30.67
N SER A 102 21.40 -17.83 -31.40
CA SER A 102 21.70 -19.27 -31.29
C SER A 102 22.67 -19.53 -30.12
N ILE A 103 22.61 -20.76 -29.59
CA ILE A 103 23.56 -21.25 -28.59
C ILE A 103 24.47 -22.26 -29.29
N ASP A 104 25.80 -22.03 -29.24
CA ASP A 104 26.80 -22.92 -29.80
C ASP A 104 27.07 -24.14 -28.89
N ALA A 105 27.78 -25.12 -29.40
CA ALA A 105 28.08 -26.36 -28.69
C ALA A 105 28.94 -26.17 -27.42
N ASP A 106 29.68 -25.06 -27.32
CA ASP A 106 30.47 -24.68 -26.14
C ASP A 106 29.68 -23.90 -25.08
N GLY A 107 28.40 -23.64 -25.34
CA GLY A 107 27.53 -22.87 -24.43
C GLY A 107 27.58 -21.37 -24.66
N THR A 108 28.10 -20.89 -25.78
CA THR A 108 28.08 -19.47 -26.14
C THR A 108 26.76 -19.11 -26.81
N LEU A 109 26.00 -18.19 -26.19
CA LEU A 109 24.82 -17.54 -26.78
C LEU A 109 25.27 -16.35 -27.65
N ASN A 110 25.08 -16.46 -28.97
CA ASN A 110 25.38 -15.40 -29.93
C ASN A 110 24.21 -14.42 -30.06
N GLY A 111 24.02 -13.59 -29.07
CA GLY A 111 22.90 -12.62 -28.98
C GLY A 111 22.69 -12.13 -27.59
N ASP A 112 21.56 -11.43 -27.39
CA ASP A 112 21.13 -10.90 -26.11
C ASP A 112 20.22 -11.89 -25.35
N ILE A 113 20.01 -11.63 -24.09
CA ILE A 113 18.85 -12.15 -23.34
C ILE A 113 17.89 -10.99 -23.02
N VAL A 114 16.59 -11.29 -22.97
CA VAL A 114 15.53 -10.30 -22.72
C VAL A 114 14.66 -10.80 -21.58
N LEU A 115 14.69 -10.09 -20.46
CA LEU A 115 13.73 -10.26 -19.37
C LEU A 115 12.47 -9.47 -19.74
N VAL A 116 11.35 -10.16 -19.89
CA VAL A 116 10.04 -9.55 -20.18
C VAL A 116 9.31 -9.37 -18.86
N ALA A 117 9.13 -8.12 -18.50
CA ALA A 117 8.43 -7.74 -17.27
C ALA A 117 6.94 -8.13 -17.34
N SER A 118 6.41 -8.68 -16.27
CA SER A 118 5.05 -9.21 -16.21
C SER A 118 4.09 -8.40 -15.32
N GLY A 119 4.60 -7.35 -14.64
CA GLY A 119 3.86 -6.65 -13.61
C GLY A 119 3.93 -7.31 -12.23
N ASP A 120 4.71 -8.40 -12.05
CA ASP A 120 4.89 -9.04 -10.76
C ASP A 120 5.58 -8.09 -9.76
N PRO A 121 4.91 -7.68 -8.66
CA PRO A 121 5.49 -6.76 -7.70
C PRO A 121 6.44 -7.45 -6.70
N ASN A 122 6.61 -8.77 -6.76
CA ASN A 122 7.28 -9.56 -5.74
C ASN A 122 8.54 -10.30 -6.23
N LEU A 123 9.33 -9.73 -7.16
CA LEU A 123 10.63 -10.31 -7.52
C LEU A 123 11.65 -10.03 -6.39
N SER A 124 11.45 -10.69 -5.25
CA SER A 124 12.19 -10.44 -4.02
C SER A 124 12.27 -11.70 -3.14
N GLY A 125 12.83 -11.58 -1.95
CA GLY A 125 12.88 -12.64 -0.94
C GLY A 125 11.57 -12.93 -0.21
N ARG A 126 10.47 -12.25 -0.55
CA ARG A 126 9.16 -12.49 0.10
C ARG A 126 8.65 -13.90 -0.14
N LEU A 127 8.95 -14.50 -1.29
CA LEU A 127 8.46 -15.83 -1.65
C LEU A 127 9.09 -16.90 -0.76
N GLN A 128 8.25 -17.62 -0.01
CA GLN A 128 8.63 -18.69 0.88
C GLN A 128 8.53 -20.06 0.18
N SER A 129 9.18 -21.07 0.73
CA SER A 129 9.20 -22.42 0.15
C SER A 129 7.83 -23.12 0.10
N ASP A 130 6.86 -22.64 0.88
CA ASP A 130 5.47 -23.13 0.88
C ASP A 130 4.57 -22.38 -0.13
N GLY A 131 5.13 -21.42 -0.87
CA GLY A 131 4.43 -20.61 -1.87
C GLY A 131 3.71 -19.39 -1.30
N THR A 132 3.87 -19.09 0.00
CA THR A 132 3.35 -17.86 0.62
C THR A 132 4.31 -16.70 0.45
N LEU A 133 3.83 -15.46 0.64
CA LEU A 133 4.65 -14.27 0.72
C LEU A 133 4.80 -13.83 2.18
N ALA A 134 6.05 -13.66 2.62
CA ALA A 134 6.36 -13.12 3.93
C ALA A 134 6.27 -11.58 3.93
N PHE A 135 5.95 -11.01 5.10
CA PHE A 135 5.97 -9.56 5.33
C PHE A 135 6.42 -9.23 6.75
N GLU A 136 6.93 -8.02 6.95
CA GLU A 136 7.16 -7.43 8.27
C GLU A 136 6.05 -6.40 8.54
N ASN A 137 5.59 -6.28 9.80
CA ASN A 137 4.50 -5.35 10.15
C ASN A 137 4.86 -3.89 9.89
N ALA A 138 6.13 -3.54 10.07
CA ALA A 138 6.72 -2.26 9.68
C ALA A 138 7.60 -2.50 8.45
N ASP A 139 7.04 -2.25 7.27
CA ASP A 139 7.67 -2.53 5.97
C ASP A 139 8.78 -1.53 5.64
N HIS A 140 9.82 -1.96 4.93
CA HIS A 140 10.96 -1.13 4.56
C HIS A 140 10.59 0.11 3.74
N ALA A 141 9.53 0.04 2.95
CA ALA A 141 9.05 1.18 2.16
C ALA A 141 8.63 2.39 3.02
N TYR A 142 8.41 2.18 4.33
CA TYR A 142 8.05 3.23 5.29
C TYR A 142 9.15 3.55 6.29
N ALA A 143 10.39 3.11 6.05
CA ALA A 143 11.50 3.30 6.99
C ALA A 143 11.87 4.77 7.23
N ALA A 144 11.51 5.68 6.33
CA ALA A 144 11.67 7.12 6.54
C ALA A 144 10.82 7.65 7.72
N ASP A 145 9.65 7.03 7.95
CA ASP A 145 8.68 7.44 8.97
C ASP A 145 8.65 6.48 10.17
N MET A 146 8.97 5.20 9.98
CA MET A 146 8.88 4.13 10.98
C MET A 146 10.28 3.66 11.40
N LEU A 147 10.70 4.00 12.61
CA LEU A 147 12.04 3.66 13.12
C LEU A 147 12.27 2.16 13.36
N ASP A 148 11.21 1.37 13.48
CA ASP A 148 11.20 -0.07 13.64
C ASP A 148 10.99 -0.83 12.32
N ALA A 149 10.98 -0.11 11.19
CA ALA A 149 10.91 -0.72 9.86
C ALA A 149 12.06 -1.70 9.63
N LYS A 150 11.73 -2.79 8.94
CA LYS A 150 12.66 -3.87 8.63
C LYS A 150 12.68 -4.16 7.14
N THR A 151 13.82 -4.67 6.69
CA THR A 151 13.97 -5.18 5.33
C THR A 151 12.97 -6.30 5.04
N VAL A 152 12.63 -6.48 3.78
CA VAL A 152 11.86 -7.65 3.32
C VAL A 152 12.54 -8.94 3.80
N PRO A 153 11.81 -9.92 4.34
CA PRO A 153 12.39 -11.21 4.71
C PRO A 153 12.99 -11.94 3.50
N GLY A 154 14.15 -12.57 3.70
CA GLY A 154 14.82 -13.35 2.66
C GLY A 154 15.86 -12.55 1.85
N ASP A 155 16.35 -13.16 0.77
CA ASP A 155 17.32 -12.53 -0.13
C ASP A 155 16.58 -11.62 -1.12
N PRO A 156 16.87 -10.31 -1.18
CA PRO A 156 16.20 -9.39 -2.10
C PRO A 156 16.38 -9.77 -3.58
N LEU A 157 17.40 -10.56 -3.92
CA LEU A 157 17.68 -11.00 -5.29
C LEU A 157 17.36 -12.49 -5.55
N GLU A 158 16.66 -13.19 -4.66
CA GLU A 158 16.40 -14.64 -4.77
C GLU A 158 15.81 -15.02 -6.14
N VAL A 159 14.82 -14.28 -6.63
CA VAL A 159 14.20 -14.55 -7.95
C VAL A 159 15.17 -14.24 -9.10
N ILE A 160 15.95 -13.18 -8.99
CA ILE A 160 16.96 -12.79 -9.99
C ILE A 160 18.07 -13.84 -10.07
N ASP A 161 18.52 -14.34 -8.91
CA ASP A 161 19.52 -15.41 -8.84
C ASP A 161 18.96 -16.74 -9.37
N ASP A 162 17.65 -16.99 -9.18
CA ASP A 162 17.01 -18.17 -9.77
C ASP A 162 17.00 -18.12 -11.31
N PHE A 163 16.69 -16.98 -11.91
CA PHE A 163 16.83 -16.82 -13.36
C PHE A 163 18.25 -17.16 -13.84
N ALA A 164 19.27 -16.65 -13.16
CA ALA A 164 20.67 -16.92 -13.52
C ALA A 164 21.01 -18.41 -13.38
N ARG A 165 20.53 -19.09 -12.33
CA ARG A 165 20.68 -20.54 -12.13
C ARG A 165 20.01 -21.34 -13.26
N GLN A 166 18.79 -20.97 -13.67
CA GLN A 166 18.07 -21.62 -14.77
C GLN A 166 18.85 -21.50 -16.08
N ILE A 167 19.37 -20.30 -16.40
CA ILE A 167 20.16 -20.03 -17.61
C ILE A 167 21.44 -20.85 -17.60
N ALA A 168 22.21 -20.85 -16.50
CA ALA A 168 23.43 -21.62 -16.35
C ALA A 168 23.19 -23.15 -16.47
N THR A 169 22.08 -23.65 -15.89
CA THR A 169 21.70 -25.08 -15.97
C THR A 169 21.35 -25.52 -17.37
N ARG A 170 20.90 -24.62 -18.26
CA ARG A 170 20.71 -24.91 -19.69
C ARG A 170 22.03 -25.02 -20.47
N GLY A 171 23.16 -24.86 -19.80
CA GLY A 171 24.49 -24.96 -20.38
C GLY A 171 25.00 -23.67 -21.01
N ILE A 172 24.31 -22.55 -20.85
CA ILE A 172 24.81 -21.24 -21.30
C ILE A 172 25.92 -20.82 -20.34
N ARG A 173 27.10 -20.52 -20.89
CA ARG A 173 28.32 -20.11 -20.17
C ARG A 173 28.77 -18.71 -20.53
N LYS A 174 28.34 -18.24 -21.70
CA LYS A 174 28.70 -16.93 -22.23
C LYS A 174 27.57 -16.36 -23.05
N ILE A 175 27.34 -15.06 -22.91
CA ILE A 175 26.39 -14.23 -23.66
C ILE A 175 27.24 -13.17 -24.38
N THR A 176 27.25 -13.17 -25.74
CA THR A 176 28.02 -12.19 -26.51
C THR A 176 27.34 -10.82 -26.58
N GLY A 177 26.03 -10.79 -26.37
CA GLY A 177 25.21 -9.59 -26.30
C GLY A 177 25.01 -9.10 -24.86
N ARG A 178 23.86 -8.45 -24.61
CA ARG A 178 23.50 -7.79 -23.35
C ARG A 178 22.36 -8.50 -22.63
N VAL A 179 22.19 -8.15 -21.38
CA VAL A 179 20.94 -8.29 -20.66
C VAL A 179 20.05 -7.10 -21.00
N LEU A 180 18.83 -7.35 -21.44
CA LEU A 180 17.82 -6.35 -21.79
C LEU A 180 16.58 -6.59 -20.91
N VAL A 181 15.88 -5.52 -20.54
CA VAL A 181 14.56 -5.59 -19.91
C VAL A 181 13.52 -4.99 -20.84
N ASP A 182 12.48 -5.74 -21.13
CA ASP A 182 11.28 -5.24 -21.79
C ASP A 182 10.23 -4.89 -20.73
N ALA A 183 10.15 -3.60 -20.39
CA ALA A 183 9.17 -3.02 -19.47
C ALA A 183 8.02 -2.32 -20.21
N SER A 184 7.62 -2.81 -21.40
CA SER A 184 6.62 -2.16 -22.23
C SER A 184 5.17 -2.52 -21.89
N MET A 185 4.93 -3.31 -20.86
CA MET A 185 3.57 -3.71 -20.42
C MET A 185 2.70 -2.48 -20.05
N PHE A 186 3.30 -1.49 -19.38
CA PHE A 186 2.75 -0.15 -19.12
C PHE A 186 3.91 0.84 -18.89
N PRO A 187 3.69 2.18 -18.95
CA PRO A 187 4.77 3.16 -18.81
C PRO A 187 5.47 3.09 -17.44
N GLU A 188 6.80 3.05 -17.46
CA GLU A 188 7.66 3.21 -16.28
C GLU A 188 7.93 4.69 -16.01
N GLY A 189 8.05 5.08 -14.74
CA GLY A 189 8.65 6.35 -14.36
C GLY A 189 7.78 7.29 -13.50
N LYS A 190 6.49 6.98 -13.27
CA LYS A 190 5.66 7.73 -12.33
C LYS A 190 6.05 7.34 -10.90
N ALA A 191 6.40 8.32 -10.05
CA ALA A 191 6.56 8.07 -8.62
C ALA A 191 5.19 7.91 -7.96
N GLU A 192 5.03 6.88 -7.11
CA GLU A 192 3.84 6.77 -6.28
C GLU A 192 3.85 7.85 -5.18
N ALA A 193 2.66 8.23 -4.68
CA ALA A 193 2.50 9.44 -3.89
C ALA A 193 2.95 9.33 -2.42
N GLY A 194 3.23 8.15 -1.91
CA GLY A 194 3.53 7.91 -0.49
C GLY A 194 5.02 7.69 -0.22
N SER A 195 5.62 6.63 -0.75
CA SER A 195 7.05 6.31 -0.59
C SER A 195 7.94 7.02 -1.60
N GLY A 196 7.42 7.33 -2.79
CA GLY A 196 8.20 7.86 -3.90
C GLY A 196 8.76 6.78 -4.82
N ALA A 197 8.52 5.50 -4.53
CA ALA A 197 8.95 4.39 -5.37
C ALA A 197 8.40 4.51 -6.79
N ILE A 198 9.22 4.15 -7.78
CA ILE A 198 8.87 4.29 -9.19
C ILE A 198 7.99 3.13 -9.64
N VAL A 199 6.82 3.47 -10.20
CA VAL A 199 5.91 2.53 -10.86
C VAL A 199 6.60 1.96 -12.10
N SER A 200 6.66 0.65 -12.21
CA SER A 200 7.30 -0.06 -13.31
C SER A 200 6.70 -1.46 -13.48
N PRO A 201 6.63 -2.00 -14.71
CA PRO A 201 6.27 -3.41 -14.93
C PRO A 201 7.28 -4.41 -14.33
N ILE A 202 8.49 -3.97 -13.99
CA ILE A 202 9.53 -4.77 -13.32
C ILE A 202 9.79 -4.20 -11.93
N VAL A 203 9.61 -5.03 -10.89
CA VAL A 203 9.82 -4.65 -9.50
C VAL A 203 10.74 -5.67 -8.84
N VAL A 204 11.93 -5.21 -8.47
CA VAL A 204 12.91 -6.01 -7.72
C VAL A 204 13.07 -5.40 -6.33
N ASN A 205 12.77 -6.16 -5.29
CA ASN A 205 12.81 -5.71 -3.88
C ASN A 205 12.05 -4.40 -3.67
N ASP A 206 10.79 -4.34 -4.14
CA ASP A 206 9.92 -3.15 -4.09
C ASP A 206 10.54 -1.89 -4.75
N ASN A 207 11.50 -2.08 -5.68
CA ASN A 207 12.33 -1.04 -6.29
C ASN A 207 13.08 -0.20 -5.26
N ILE A 208 13.59 -0.85 -4.20
CA ILE A 208 14.30 -0.23 -3.07
C ILE A 208 15.64 -0.93 -2.88
N ILE A 209 16.67 -0.14 -2.57
CA ILE A 209 17.93 -0.61 -2.00
C ILE A 209 17.94 -0.20 -0.53
N ASP A 210 17.95 -1.17 0.35
CA ASP A 210 17.96 -0.99 1.80
C ASP A 210 19.35 -0.59 2.29
N VAL A 211 19.45 0.51 3.04
CA VAL A 211 20.68 0.94 3.69
C VAL A 211 20.47 0.99 5.19
N THR A 212 21.03 0.02 5.90
CA THR A 212 21.02 0.00 7.36
C THR A 212 22.19 0.81 7.90
N LEU A 213 21.90 1.83 8.70
CA LEU A 213 22.84 2.73 9.32
C LEU A 213 23.00 2.41 10.80
N SER A 214 24.24 2.36 11.29
CA SER A 214 24.57 2.22 12.71
C SER A 214 25.58 3.29 13.12
N PRO A 215 25.44 3.93 14.29
CA PRO A 215 26.45 4.88 14.77
C PRO A 215 27.79 4.16 15.02
N GLY A 216 28.88 4.91 14.86
CA GLY A 216 30.23 4.45 15.23
C GLY A 216 30.42 4.35 16.76
N ALA A 217 31.61 3.94 17.18
CA ALA A 217 31.92 3.72 18.60
C ALA A 217 32.05 5.03 19.42
N ARG A 218 32.35 6.16 18.77
CA ARG A 218 32.57 7.47 19.41
C ARG A 218 32.00 8.58 18.56
N VAL A 219 31.67 9.69 19.20
CA VAL A 219 31.29 10.93 18.51
C VAL A 219 32.39 11.36 17.55
N GLY A 220 32.02 11.67 16.30
CA GLY A 220 32.91 12.02 15.20
C GLY A 220 33.38 10.82 14.35
N ASP A 221 33.25 9.58 14.85
CA ASP A 221 33.57 8.40 14.03
C ASP A 221 32.56 8.28 12.87
N PRO A 222 32.94 7.77 11.69
CA PRO A 222 31.99 7.45 10.63
C PRO A 222 30.93 6.46 11.13
N ALA A 223 29.69 6.64 10.73
CA ALA A 223 28.66 5.62 10.92
C ALA A 223 28.95 4.40 10.02
N ALA A 224 28.53 3.22 10.45
CA ALA A 224 28.65 2.00 9.64
C ALA A 224 27.41 1.84 8.77
N LEU A 225 27.60 1.43 7.49
CA LEU A 225 26.54 1.12 6.55
C LEU A 225 26.54 -0.35 6.17
N GLN A 226 25.34 -0.92 6.07
CA GLN A 226 25.08 -2.19 5.39
C GLN A 226 24.07 -1.93 4.26
N VAL A 227 24.43 -2.28 3.03
CA VAL A 227 23.60 -2.06 1.82
C VAL A 227 23.07 -3.42 1.35
N SER A 228 21.79 -3.50 1.02
CA SER A 228 21.12 -4.72 0.54
C SER A 228 20.02 -4.39 -0.50
N PRO A 229 20.06 -4.98 -1.71
CA PRO A 229 21.18 -5.77 -2.24
C PRO A 229 22.43 -4.95 -2.47
N GLN A 230 23.61 -5.58 -2.36
CA GLN A 230 24.84 -4.99 -2.86
C GLN A 230 24.88 -5.12 -4.38
N THR A 231 24.99 -3.99 -5.08
CA THR A 231 24.96 -3.96 -6.54
C THR A 231 25.76 -2.77 -7.08
N ALA A 232 26.28 -2.89 -8.29
CA ALA A 232 26.92 -1.80 -9.01
C ALA A 232 25.91 -0.72 -9.45
N TYR A 233 24.59 -1.02 -9.44
CA TYR A 233 23.57 -0.06 -9.84
C TYR A 233 23.63 1.22 -8.98
N ALA A 234 23.75 1.09 -7.65
CA ALA A 234 23.88 2.25 -6.76
C ALA A 234 24.99 2.05 -5.73
N ARG A 235 26.04 2.85 -5.84
CA ARG A 235 27.12 2.93 -4.87
C ARG A 235 26.81 4.00 -3.81
N VAL A 236 26.55 3.61 -2.58
CA VAL A 236 26.34 4.54 -1.48
C VAL A 236 27.66 5.13 -1.00
N VAL A 237 27.80 6.45 -1.06
CA VAL A 237 28.93 7.22 -0.53
C VAL A 237 28.57 7.69 0.87
N ASN A 238 29.21 7.08 1.87
CA ASN A 238 28.95 7.38 3.28
C ASN A 238 29.64 8.68 3.73
N GLN A 239 28.85 9.69 4.10
CA GLN A 239 29.28 10.93 4.75
C GLN A 239 28.56 11.17 6.08
N VAL A 240 28.02 10.11 6.69
CA VAL A 240 27.35 10.19 7.99
C VAL A 240 28.36 10.06 9.12
N ALA A 241 28.39 11.05 10.02
CA ALA A 241 29.18 11.01 11.24
C ALA A 241 28.33 10.63 12.45
N THR A 242 28.97 10.05 13.47
CA THR A 242 28.33 9.78 14.75
C THR A 242 28.19 11.08 15.55
N GLY A 243 26.95 11.46 15.88
CA GLY A 243 26.61 12.63 16.70
C GLY A 243 26.65 12.35 18.21
N GLN A 244 26.30 13.36 19.01
CA GLN A 244 26.20 13.23 20.47
C GLN A 244 25.07 12.27 20.85
N ALA A 245 25.24 11.51 21.94
CA ALA A 245 24.16 10.69 22.47
C ALA A 245 22.96 11.55 22.87
N GLY A 246 21.76 11.13 22.45
CA GLY A 246 20.51 11.86 22.71
C GLY A 246 20.31 13.12 21.88
N SER A 247 21.18 13.42 20.90
CA SER A 247 20.89 14.45 19.89
C SER A 247 19.80 13.96 18.92
N GLU A 248 19.20 14.89 18.21
CA GLU A 248 18.29 14.57 17.11
C GLU A 248 19.08 13.99 15.93
N ARG A 249 18.49 12.97 15.27
CA ARG A 249 19.03 12.42 14.01
C ARG A 249 18.87 13.46 12.90
N GLN A 250 19.91 13.64 12.10
CA GLN A 250 19.95 14.51 10.93
C GLN A 250 20.64 13.77 9.79
N VAL A 251 20.02 12.71 9.27
CA VAL A 251 20.53 11.88 8.17
C VAL A 251 19.60 12.02 6.98
N GLY A 252 20.14 12.16 5.79
CA GLY A 252 19.38 12.24 4.56
C GLY A 252 20.20 11.92 3.32
N TRP A 253 19.51 11.66 2.22
CA TRP A 253 20.11 11.52 0.91
C TRP A 253 20.54 12.89 0.38
N GLY A 254 21.80 12.99 -0.05
CA GLY A 254 22.40 14.17 -0.66
C GLY A 254 22.44 14.06 -2.19
N ALA A 255 23.60 14.33 -2.80
CA ALA A 255 23.77 14.29 -4.25
C ALA A 255 23.65 12.86 -4.80
N ASP A 256 22.91 12.72 -5.89
CA ASP A 256 22.88 11.51 -6.71
C ASP A 256 23.54 11.80 -8.06
N ASN A 257 24.69 11.16 -8.31
CA ASN A 257 25.48 11.34 -9.52
C ASN A 257 25.28 10.14 -10.43
N VAL A 258 24.60 10.37 -11.56
CA VAL A 258 24.28 9.35 -12.55
C VAL A 258 25.43 9.23 -13.57
N ALA A 259 25.97 8.02 -13.74
CA ALA A 259 26.98 7.74 -14.75
C ALA A 259 26.36 7.52 -16.15
N ALA A 260 27.19 7.51 -17.18
CA ALA A 260 26.73 7.34 -18.56
C ALA A 260 26.03 5.98 -18.81
N ASP A 261 26.36 4.97 -18.03
CA ASP A 261 25.74 3.65 -18.05
C ASP A 261 24.46 3.55 -17.22
N GLY A 262 23.99 4.64 -16.63
CA GLY A 262 22.77 4.69 -15.82
C GLY A 262 22.95 4.11 -14.40
N THR A 263 24.19 3.91 -13.93
CA THR A 263 24.48 3.59 -12.53
C THR A 263 24.60 4.87 -11.68
N HIS A 264 24.44 4.73 -10.37
CA HIS A 264 24.33 5.85 -9.44
C HIS A 264 25.47 5.87 -8.41
N ALA A 265 25.95 7.07 -8.04
CA ALA A 265 26.79 7.29 -6.86
C ALA A 265 26.05 8.25 -5.93
N VAL A 266 25.42 7.70 -4.90
CA VAL A 266 24.47 8.38 -4.02
C VAL A 266 25.14 8.70 -2.70
N VAL A 267 25.05 9.95 -2.25
CA VAL A 267 25.60 10.38 -0.96
C VAL A 267 24.54 10.19 0.13
N LEU A 268 24.90 9.48 1.21
CA LEU A 268 24.15 9.51 2.46
C LEU A 268 24.96 10.37 3.45
N GLU A 269 24.38 11.44 3.97
CA GLU A 269 25.09 12.44 4.75
C GLU A 269 24.35 12.85 6.03
N GLY A 270 25.08 13.46 6.97
CA GLY A 270 24.51 14.00 8.20
C GLY A 270 25.07 13.41 9.48
N THR A 271 24.24 13.30 10.51
CA THR A 271 24.65 12.79 11.83
C THR A 271 23.67 11.77 12.39
N GLU A 272 24.19 10.62 12.82
CA GLU A 272 23.46 9.57 13.54
C GLU A 272 23.86 9.61 15.03
N PRO A 273 22.93 9.77 15.99
CA PRO A 273 23.26 9.87 17.40
C PRO A 273 23.92 8.60 17.96
N LEU A 274 24.96 8.78 18.78
CA LEU A 274 25.65 7.69 19.47
C LEU A 274 24.68 6.87 20.32
N GLY A 275 24.79 5.54 20.21
CA GLY A 275 23.99 4.59 21.02
C GLY A 275 22.58 4.31 20.48
N GLN A 276 22.22 4.82 19.31
CA GLN A 276 20.99 4.42 18.64
C GLN A 276 21.08 3.00 18.08
N SER A 277 19.93 2.33 18.04
CA SER A 277 19.79 1.06 17.31
C SER A 277 19.97 1.27 15.81
N PRO A 278 20.41 0.24 15.06
CA PRO A 278 20.46 0.31 13.61
C PRO A 278 19.13 0.78 13.01
N THR A 279 19.19 1.68 12.04
CA THR A 279 18.02 2.25 11.39
C THR A 279 18.11 2.05 9.89
N LEU A 280 16.97 1.77 9.27
CA LEU A 280 16.86 1.55 7.85
C LEU A 280 16.60 2.88 7.11
N PHE A 281 17.33 3.10 6.01
CA PHE A 281 17.16 4.20 5.08
C PHE A 281 16.96 3.61 3.68
N PRO A 282 15.75 3.60 3.12
CA PRO A 282 15.51 3.12 1.78
C PRO A 282 16.07 4.11 0.76
N TYR A 283 16.69 3.59 -0.30
CA TYR A 283 17.02 4.33 -1.51
C TYR A 283 16.08 3.87 -2.61
N ASP A 284 15.16 4.74 -3.01
CA ASP A 284 14.23 4.47 -4.09
C ASP A 284 14.98 4.42 -5.42
N VAL A 285 14.80 3.32 -6.15
CA VAL A 285 15.46 3.07 -7.43
C VAL A 285 14.86 3.97 -8.52
N PRO A 286 15.61 4.93 -9.10
CA PRO A 286 15.03 5.87 -10.08
C PRO A 286 14.67 5.25 -11.43
N THR A 287 15.32 4.14 -11.80
CA THR A 287 15.11 3.45 -13.09
C THR A 287 15.06 1.94 -12.87
N PRO A 288 13.87 1.39 -12.51
CA PRO A 288 13.71 -0.04 -12.19
C PRO A 288 14.15 -0.99 -13.29
N SER A 289 13.84 -0.69 -14.55
CA SER A 289 14.30 -1.52 -15.68
C SER A 289 15.82 -1.59 -15.76
N ARG A 290 16.52 -0.49 -15.51
CA ARG A 290 17.97 -0.46 -15.47
C ARG A 290 18.55 -1.21 -14.27
N PHE A 291 17.91 -1.05 -13.10
CA PHE A 291 18.28 -1.82 -11.91
C PHE A 291 18.19 -3.32 -12.17
N ALA A 292 17.08 -3.80 -12.76
CA ALA A 292 16.90 -5.19 -13.11
C ALA A 292 17.95 -5.70 -14.12
N GLU A 293 18.35 -4.90 -15.13
CA GLU A 293 19.44 -5.25 -16.06
C GLU A 293 20.76 -5.47 -15.33
N VAL A 294 21.11 -4.55 -14.40
CA VAL A 294 22.37 -4.62 -13.65
C VAL A 294 22.38 -5.84 -12.73
N VAL A 295 21.36 -6.01 -11.88
CA VAL A 295 21.35 -7.12 -10.91
C VAL A 295 21.24 -8.49 -11.58
N LEU A 296 20.55 -8.60 -12.72
CA LEU A 296 20.52 -9.86 -13.49
C LEU A 296 21.88 -10.14 -14.15
N THR A 297 22.58 -9.11 -14.65
CA THR A 297 23.95 -9.27 -15.18
C THR A 297 24.91 -9.77 -14.09
N GLU A 298 24.83 -9.19 -12.90
CA GLU A 298 25.62 -9.59 -11.73
C GLU A 298 25.28 -11.02 -11.27
N ALA A 299 23.99 -11.39 -11.27
CA ALA A 299 23.54 -12.74 -10.94
C ALA A 299 24.07 -13.79 -11.91
N LEU A 300 24.06 -13.48 -13.22
CA LEU A 300 24.66 -14.35 -14.25
C LEU A 300 26.14 -14.56 -14.01
N GLN A 301 26.90 -13.50 -13.68
CA GLN A 301 28.32 -13.59 -13.36
C GLN A 301 28.55 -14.47 -12.11
N ARG A 302 27.74 -14.30 -11.05
CA ARG A 302 27.78 -15.19 -9.87
C ARG A 302 27.50 -16.65 -10.22
N ALA A 303 26.61 -16.90 -11.19
CA ALA A 303 26.27 -18.22 -11.69
C ALA A 303 27.31 -18.81 -12.70
N GLY A 304 28.40 -18.07 -12.97
CA GLY A 304 29.48 -18.50 -13.90
C GLY A 304 29.17 -18.25 -15.37
N VAL A 305 28.21 -17.38 -15.69
CA VAL A 305 27.88 -16.95 -17.05
C VAL A 305 28.49 -15.57 -17.31
N THR A 306 29.38 -15.45 -18.30
CA THR A 306 29.97 -14.16 -18.70
C THR A 306 29.04 -13.42 -19.66
N VAL A 307 28.95 -12.09 -19.52
CA VAL A 307 28.21 -11.20 -20.42
C VAL A 307 29.17 -10.18 -21.01
N ASP A 308 29.35 -10.20 -22.34
CA ASP A 308 30.34 -9.37 -23.07
C ASP A 308 29.76 -7.99 -23.46
N GLY A 309 28.44 -7.88 -23.61
CA GLY A 309 27.81 -6.66 -24.10
C GLY A 309 27.94 -5.49 -23.10
N SER A 310 28.30 -4.32 -23.63
CA SER A 310 28.43 -3.10 -22.83
C SER A 310 27.06 -2.57 -22.40
N MET A 311 26.95 -2.13 -21.13
CA MET A 311 25.77 -1.46 -20.60
C MET A 311 25.60 0.00 -21.07
N ASP A 312 26.64 0.61 -21.68
CA ASP A 312 26.61 1.98 -22.21
C ASP A 312 25.85 2.13 -23.54
N GLN A 313 25.36 1.04 -24.11
CA GLN A 313 24.67 1.09 -25.41
C GLN A 313 23.22 1.59 -25.24
N GLN A 314 22.73 2.26 -26.30
CA GLN A 314 21.35 2.76 -26.35
C GLN A 314 20.33 1.62 -26.12
N PRO A 315 19.20 1.91 -25.42
CA PRO A 315 18.15 0.94 -25.22
C PRO A 315 17.62 0.38 -26.54
N THR A 316 17.37 -0.92 -26.58
CA THR A 316 16.71 -1.56 -27.72
C THR A 316 15.21 -1.29 -27.63
N GLN A 317 14.56 -0.93 -28.74
CA GLN A 317 13.12 -0.72 -28.77
C GLN A 317 12.39 -2.05 -28.50
N PRO A 318 11.46 -2.14 -27.51
CA PRO A 318 10.76 -3.38 -27.17
C PRO A 318 10.07 -4.03 -28.37
N ALA A 319 9.45 -3.26 -29.25
CA ALA A 319 8.80 -3.77 -30.47
C ALA A 319 9.72 -4.58 -31.39
N ALA A 320 11.04 -4.34 -31.36
CA ALA A 320 12.00 -5.10 -32.13
C ALA A 320 12.32 -6.48 -31.49
N LEU A 321 12.00 -6.66 -30.21
CA LEU A 321 12.28 -7.86 -29.42
C LEU A 321 11.13 -8.88 -29.46
N VAL A 322 9.89 -8.46 -29.69
CA VAL A 322 8.68 -9.31 -29.65
C VAL A 322 8.80 -10.57 -30.51
N LYS A 323 9.48 -10.49 -31.66
CA LYS A 323 9.71 -11.63 -32.55
C LYS A 323 10.51 -12.79 -31.94
N PHE A 324 11.19 -12.54 -30.81
CA PHE A 324 11.96 -13.55 -30.09
C PHE A 324 11.16 -14.21 -28.95
N TYR A 325 9.96 -13.73 -28.62
CA TYR A 325 9.14 -14.26 -27.52
C TYR A 325 8.40 -15.52 -27.96
N THR A 326 9.17 -16.56 -28.26
CA THR A 326 8.66 -17.87 -28.69
C THR A 326 9.08 -18.97 -27.71
N PRO A 327 8.36 -20.10 -27.66
CA PRO A 327 8.71 -21.22 -26.77
C PRO A 327 10.14 -21.72 -26.94
N GLU A 328 10.68 -21.69 -28.20
CA GLU A 328 12.01 -22.17 -28.53
C GLU A 328 13.12 -21.26 -28.00
N ASN A 329 12.80 -20.01 -27.77
CA ASN A 329 13.72 -19.00 -27.25
C ASN A 329 13.59 -18.79 -25.74
N LEU A 330 12.60 -19.40 -25.09
CA LEU A 330 12.41 -19.30 -23.62
C LEU A 330 13.55 -20.04 -22.90
N ILE A 331 14.31 -19.32 -22.09
CA ILE A 331 15.46 -19.86 -21.35
C ILE A 331 15.32 -19.84 -19.84
N ALA A 332 14.44 -19.01 -19.29
CA ALA A 332 14.10 -19.02 -17.86
C ALA A 332 12.68 -18.47 -17.65
N GLU A 333 12.02 -18.89 -16.59
CA GLU A 333 10.70 -18.42 -16.20
C GLU A 333 10.57 -18.42 -14.67
N HIS A 334 10.02 -17.33 -14.13
CA HIS A 334 9.51 -17.26 -12.76
C HIS A 334 7.99 -17.22 -12.80
N ILE A 335 7.35 -18.02 -11.95
CA ILE A 335 5.91 -17.99 -11.72
C ILE A 335 5.69 -17.49 -10.29
N SER A 336 4.97 -16.39 -10.14
CA SER A 336 4.74 -15.76 -8.83
C SER A 336 3.97 -16.65 -7.85
N ALA A 337 3.94 -16.26 -6.59
CA ALA A 337 2.88 -16.69 -5.68
C ALA A 337 1.49 -16.38 -6.28
N PRO A 338 0.39 -16.99 -5.80
CA PRO A 338 -0.95 -16.60 -6.24
C PRO A 338 -1.24 -15.15 -5.82
N LEU A 339 -2.08 -14.47 -6.60
CA LEU A 339 -2.47 -13.07 -6.37
C LEU A 339 -3.00 -12.82 -4.96
N SER A 340 -3.67 -13.80 -4.37
CA SER A 340 -4.13 -13.76 -2.96
C SER A 340 -3.01 -13.45 -1.96
N GLU A 341 -1.78 -13.87 -2.24
CA GLU A 341 -0.62 -13.61 -1.38
C GLU A 341 -0.09 -12.19 -1.56
N ASP A 342 -0.08 -11.65 -2.79
CA ASP A 342 0.27 -10.26 -3.03
C ASP A 342 -0.73 -9.30 -2.38
N ILE A 343 -2.03 -9.54 -2.55
CA ILE A 343 -3.10 -8.79 -1.90
C ILE A 343 -2.97 -8.83 -0.37
N LYS A 344 -2.57 -9.98 0.19
CA LYS A 344 -2.27 -10.08 1.62
C LYS A 344 -1.14 -9.13 2.02
N VAL A 345 -0.03 -9.12 1.31
CA VAL A 345 1.08 -8.18 1.57
C VAL A 345 0.59 -6.75 1.44
N THR A 346 -0.04 -6.40 0.31
CA THR A 346 -0.52 -5.04 0.03
C THR A 346 -1.45 -4.51 1.11
N LEU A 347 -2.37 -5.31 1.61
CA LEU A 347 -3.31 -4.87 2.66
C LEU A 347 -2.67 -4.88 4.04
N LYS A 348 -1.90 -5.91 4.42
CA LYS A 348 -1.26 -6.04 5.75
C LYS A 348 -0.30 -4.89 6.05
N VAL A 349 0.64 -4.64 5.14
CA VAL A 349 1.67 -3.61 5.37
C VAL A 349 1.32 -2.28 4.73
N SER A 350 0.18 -2.23 4.01
CA SER A 350 -0.27 -1.04 3.29
C SER A 350 0.63 -0.65 2.10
N GLN A 351 1.25 -1.63 1.40
CA GLN A 351 2.22 -1.37 0.35
C GLN A 351 1.65 -0.45 -0.75
N ASN A 352 2.26 0.71 -0.92
CA ASN A 352 1.74 1.73 -1.84
C ASN A 352 2.07 1.41 -3.30
N LEU A 353 3.31 0.96 -3.57
CA LEU A 353 3.73 0.65 -4.93
C LEU A 353 2.85 -0.46 -5.52
N HIS A 354 2.63 -1.56 -4.77
CA HIS A 354 1.79 -2.67 -5.22
C HIS A 354 0.37 -2.19 -5.54
N ALA A 355 -0.28 -1.50 -4.60
CA ALA A 355 -1.63 -0.98 -4.81
C ALA A 355 -1.74 0.02 -5.98
N THR A 356 -0.74 0.86 -6.19
CA THR A 356 -0.70 1.76 -7.35
C THR A 356 -0.58 0.95 -8.63
N MET A 357 0.28 -0.07 -8.66
CA MET A 357 0.48 -0.95 -9.82
C MET A 357 -0.76 -1.76 -10.17
N THR A 358 -1.59 -2.13 -9.20
CA THR A 358 -2.83 -2.91 -9.44
C THR A 358 -3.68 -2.31 -10.56
N LEU A 359 -3.90 -0.99 -10.57
CA LEU A 359 -4.67 -0.35 -11.65
C LEU A 359 -3.97 -0.47 -13.01
N TYR A 360 -2.65 -0.29 -13.05
CA TYR A 360 -1.86 -0.47 -14.28
C TYR A 360 -1.93 -1.91 -14.78
N ILE A 361 -1.82 -2.88 -13.89
CA ILE A 361 -1.89 -4.32 -14.21
C ILE A 361 -3.28 -4.66 -14.76
N LEU A 362 -4.36 -4.24 -14.10
CA LEU A 362 -5.72 -4.45 -14.56
C LEU A 362 -5.93 -3.88 -15.97
N GLY A 363 -5.50 -2.64 -16.19
CA GLY A 363 -5.60 -2.01 -17.51
C GLY A 363 -4.77 -2.72 -18.57
N ALA A 364 -3.52 -3.10 -18.26
CA ALA A 364 -2.64 -3.76 -19.21
C ALA A 364 -3.08 -5.21 -19.55
N VAL A 365 -3.64 -5.93 -18.57
CA VAL A 365 -4.06 -7.34 -18.77
C VAL A 365 -5.44 -7.46 -19.39
N LEU A 366 -6.39 -6.58 -19.00
CA LEU A 366 -7.81 -6.72 -19.35
C LEU A 366 -8.33 -5.70 -20.36
N SER A 367 -7.51 -4.68 -20.70
CA SER A 367 -7.86 -3.67 -21.71
C SER A 367 -6.91 -3.77 -22.90
N SER A 368 -7.31 -3.18 -24.03
CA SER A 368 -6.44 -2.97 -25.20
C SER A 368 -5.73 -1.61 -25.18
N ASN A 369 -5.97 -0.77 -24.16
CA ASN A 369 -5.36 0.55 -24.03
C ASN A 369 -4.16 0.48 -23.10
N HIS A 370 -2.99 0.10 -23.64
CA HIS A 370 -1.75 -0.03 -22.87
C HIS A 370 -1.06 1.33 -22.62
N ASP A 371 -1.35 2.35 -23.43
CA ASP A 371 -0.73 3.69 -23.27
C ASP A 371 -1.26 4.45 -22.03
N ASP A 372 -2.48 4.10 -21.59
CA ASP A 372 -3.13 4.67 -20.41
C ASP A 372 -3.72 3.56 -19.53
N SER A 373 -2.86 2.65 -19.11
CA SER A 373 -3.26 1.46 -18.35
C SER A 373 -3.87 1.81 -16.99
N GLU A 374 -3.41 2.88 -16.33
CA GLU A 374 -3.97 3.33 -15.04
C GLU A 374 -5.43 3.74 -15.19
N GLN A 375 -5.74 4.58 -16.19
CA GLN A 375 -7.12 4.99 -16.45
C GLN A 375 -8.00 3.81 -16.89
N ALA A 376 -7.46 2.91 -17.70
CA ALA A 376 -8.17 1.70 -18.10
C ALA A 376 -8.50 0.80 -16.89
N GLY A 377 -7.60 0.71 -15.90
CA GLY A 377 -7.85 0.04 -14.63
C GLY A 377 -8.96 0.70 -13.82
N LEU A 378 -8.93 2.03 -13.70
CA LEU A 378 -10.02 2.81 -13.06
C LEU A 378 -11.37 2.61 -13.76
N ASP A 379 -11.40 2.55 -15.09
CA ASP A 379 -12.63 2.30 -15.85
C ASP A 379 -13.18 0.88 -15.59
N LEU A 380 -12.30 -0.12 -15.42
CA LEU A 380 -12.69 -1.47 -15.04
C LEU A 380 -13.26 -1.51 -13.62
N GLU A 381 -12.63 -0.82 -12.68
CA GLU A 381 -13.12 -0.67 -11.30
C GLU A 381 -14.48 0.06 -11.29
N HIS A 382 -14.60 1.19 -11.96
CA HIS A 382 -15.88 1.93 -12.12
C HIS A 382 -17.00 1.00 -12.59
N ASN A 383 -16.75 0.21 -13.64
CA ASN A 383 -17.74 -0.70 -14.21
C ASN A 383 -18.15 -1.81 -13.23
N LEU A 384 -17.20 -2.32 -12.44
CA LEU A 384 -17.46 -3.32 -11.40
C LEU A 384 -18.36 -2.73 -10.30
N LEU A 385 -17.99 -1.57 -9.77
CA LEU A 385 -18.72 -0.90 -8.68
C LEU A 385 -20.15 -0.48 -9.13
N GLN A 386 -20.27 0.02 -10.36
CA GLN A 386 -21.57 0.36 -10.94
C GLN A 386 -22.48 -0.88 -11.08
N LYS A 387 -21.95 -2.01 -11.57
CA LYS A 387 -22.68 -3.29 -11.65
C LYS A 387 -23.06 -3.82 -10.26
N ALA A 388 -22.27 -3.53 -9.24
CA ALA A 388 -22.58 -3.86 -7.86
C ALA A 388 -23.72 -3.01 -7.28
N GLY A 389 -24.17 -1.96 -8.00
CA GLY A 389 -25.26 -1.07 -7.59
C GLY A 389 -24.84 -0.03 -6.55
N LEU A 390 -23.54 0.28 -6.46
CA LEU A 390 -23.01 1.29 -5.53
C LEU A 390 -23.22 2.70 -6.09
N ASP A 391 -23.48 3.65 -5.19
CA ASP A 391 -23.62 5.06 -5.55
C ASP A 391 -22.24 5.74 -5.66
N LEU A 392 -21.72 5.81 -6.89
CA LEU A 392 -20.41 6.37 -7.17
C LEU A 392 -20.31 7.89 -6.97
N THR A 393 -21.44 8.59 -6.74
CA THR A 393 -21.39 10.02 -6.37
C THR A 393 -20.81 10.24 -4.97
N GLN A 394 -20.70 9.17 -4.18
CA GLN A 394 -20.15 9.15 -2.83
C GLN A 394 -18.66 8.75 -2.77
N ALA A 395 -18.02 8.57 -3.95
CA ALA A 395 -16.64 8.11 -4.07
C ALA A 395 -15.87 8.92 -5.10
N SER A 396 -14.60 9.13 -4.85
CA SER A 396 -13.63 9.66 -5.80
C SER A 396 -12.30 8.92 -5.61
N GLN A 397 -11.67 8.53 -6.70
CA GLN A 397 -10.38 7.86 -6.71
C GLN A 397 -9.60 8.31 -7.94
N ALA A 398 -8.31 8.56 -7.77
CA ALA A 398 -7.42 9.03 -8.82
C ALA A 398 -6.23 8.08 -9.07
N GLU A 399 -5.97 7.15 -8.14
CA GLU A 399 -4.90 6.14 -8.20
C GLU A 399 -5.16 5.03 -7.17
N GLY A 400 -4.35 3.95 -7.16
CA GLY A 400 -4.64 2.73 -6.39
C GLY A 400 -4.39 2.80 -4.88
N ALA A 401 -3.49 3.66 -4.41
CA ALA A 401 -3.00 3.65 -3.02
C ALA A 401 -3.76 4.57 -2.05
N GLY A 402 -4.49 5.58 -2.56
CA GLY A 402 -5.26 6.53 -1.76
C GLY A 402 -4.58 7.89 -1.54
N GLY A 403 -3.83 8.33 -2.54
CA GLY A 403 -3.19 9.64 -2.59
C GLY A 403 -4.15 10.79 -2.90
N PRO A 404 -3.64 11.92 -3.42
CA PRO A 404 -4.45 13.09 -3.72
C PRO A 404 -5.60 12.78 -4.70
N GLY A 405 -6.81 13.26 -4.38
CA GLY A 405 -8.00 13.04 -5.21
C GLY A 405 -8.87 11.86 -4.75
N ALA A 406 -8.43 11.08 -3.75
CA ALA A 406 -9.26 10.06 -3.15
C ALA A 406 -10.16 10.66 -2.06
N PHE A 407 -11.46 10.38 -2.16
CA PHE A 407 -12.48 10.77 -1.16
C PHE A 407 -13.59 9.73 -1.13
N PHE A 408 -13.96 9.28 0.08
CA PHE A 408 -15.09 8.38 0.27
C PHE A 408 -16.00 8.85 1.40
N THR A 409 -17.29 8.51 1.29
CA THR A 409 -18.19 8.61 2.42
C THR A 409 -18.14 7.34 3.26
N PRO A 410 -18.34 7.39 4.60
CA PRO A 410 -18.54 6.18 5.41
C PRO A 410 -19.65 5.27 4.84
N ASP A 411 -20.77 5.83 4.41
CA ASP A 411 -21.90 5.10 3.82
C ASP A 411 -21.50 4.30 2.58
N PHE A 412 -20.73 4.90 1.65
CA PHE A 412 -20.20 4.18 0.49
C PHE A 412 -19.35 2.98 0.92
N MET A 413 -18.43 3.20 1.87
CA MET A 413 -17.49 2.16 2.30
C MET A 413 -18.19 0.99 3.00
N VAL A 414 -19.21 1.28 3.84
CA VAL A 414 -20.00 0.19 4.47
C VAL A 414 -20.74 -0.64 3.42
N HIS A 415 -21.36 0.00 2.43
CA HIS A 415 -22.08 -0.69 1.37
C HIS A 415 -21.15 -1.47 0.45
N TYR A 416 -19.95 -0.93 0.16
CA TYR A 416 -18.92 -1.65 -0.59
C TYR A 416 -18.42 -2.88 0.17
N LEU A 417 -18.09 -2.77 1.45
CA LEU A 417 -17.67 -3.90 2.27
C LEU A 417 -18.79 -4.94 2.44
N ALA A 418 -20.06 -4.48 2.54
CA ALA A 418 -21.21 -5.39 2.53
C ALA A 418 -21.41 -6.08 1.17
N PHE A 419 -21.03 -5.46 0.06
CA PHE A 419 -20.96 -6.13 -1.25
C PHE A 419 -19.87 -7.18 -1.26
N LEU A 420 -18.64 -6.85 -0.80
CA LEU A 420 -17.52 -7.80 -0.76
C LEU A 420 -17.82 -9.02 0.12
N SER A 421 -18.51 -8.84 1.25
CA SER A 421 -18.84 -9.97 2.17
C SER A 421 -19.70 -11.06 1.51
N ARG A 422 -20.33 -10.78 0.38
CA ARG A 422 -21.13 -11.73 -0.40
C ARG A 422 -20.38 -12.39 -1.55
N GLN A 423 -19.11 -12.03 -1.77
CA GLN A 423 -18.33 -12.58 -2.88
C GLN A 423 -17.67 -13.90 -2.51
N LYS A 424 -17.47 -14.77 -3.49
CA LYS A 424 -16.85 -16.09 -3.30
C LYS A 424 -15.39 -16.04 -2.81
N TYR A 425 -14.72 -14.92 -2.97
CA TYR A 425 -13.35 -14.68 -2.53
C TYR A 425 -13.28 -13.88 -1.21
N PHE A 426 -14.40 -13.72 -0.52
CA PHE A 426 -14.49 -12.93 0.71
C PHE A 426 -13.52 -13.39 1.80
N ASP A 427 -13.41 -14.69 2.04
CA ASP A 427 -12.52 -15.22 3.08
C ASP A 427 -11.06 -14.82 2.82
N ILE A 428 -10.64 -14.81 1.56
CA ILE A 428 -9.29 -14.38 1.17
C ILE A 428 -9.09 -12.88 1.48
N PHE A 429 -10.02 -12.05 1.05
CA PHE A 429 -9.99 -10.61 1.33
C PHE A 429 -10.02 -10.32 2.84
N TYR A 430 -10.89 -10.98 3.59
CA TYR A 430 -11.03 -10.81 5.03
C TYR A 430 -9.74 -11.14 5.79
N HIS A 431 -9.08 -12.24 5.45
CA HIS A 431 -7.81 -12.64 6.08
C HIS A 431 -6.60 -11.83 5.60
N ALA A 432 -6.69 -11.18 4.44
CA ALA A 432 -5.67 -10.25 3.97
C ALA A 432 -5.66 -8.91 4.71
N LEU A 433 -6.76 -8.52 5.37
CA LEU A 433 -6.82 -7.28 6.16
C LEU A 433 -5.92 -7.36 7.40
N PRO A 434 -5.31 -6.22 7.84
CA PRO A 434 -4.66 -6.10 9.15
C PRO A 434 -5.59 -6.49 10.30
N ILE A 435 -5.03 -7.10 11.34
CA ILE A 435 -5.80 -7.59 12.50
C ILE A 435 -5.41 -6.80 13.75
N LEU A 436 -6.39 -6.17 14.37
CA LEU A 436 -6.20 -5.34 15.57
C LEU A 436 -5.43 -6.09 16.66
N GLY A 437 -4.32 -5.50 17.12
CA GLY A 437 -3.45 -6.03 18.16
C GLY A 437 -2.74 -7.34 17.79
N ARG A 438 -2.60 -7.68 16.48
CA ARG A 438 -1.98 -8.94 16.04
C ARG A 438 -0.99 -8.77 14.89
N ASP A 439 -1.43 -8.21 13.77
CA ASP A 439 -0.59 -8.11 12.57
C ASP A 439 -0.90 -6.88 11.71
N GLY A 440 -0.03 -6.68 10.71
CA GLY A 440 -0.14 -5.59 9.75
C GLY A 440 -0.08 -4.22 10.43
N THR A 441 -0.66 -3.21 9.80
CA THR A 441 -0.67 -1.82 10.32
C THR A 441 -1.47 -1.64 11.63
N LEU A 442 -2.08 -2.69 12.14
CA LEU A 442 -2.81 -2.71 13.42
C LEU A 442 -2.11 -3.53 14.52
N TYR A 443 -0.90 -4.05 14.27
CA TYR A 443 -0.23 -5.06 15.10
C TYR A 443 -0.07 -4.67 16.57
N ASN A 444 0.19 -3.40 16.86
CA ASN A 444 0.48 -2.85 18.19
C ASN A 444 -0.67 -2.03 18.79
N LEU A 445 -1.81 -1.89 18.08
CA LEU A 445 -2.94 -1.10 18.56
C LEU A 445 -3.86 -1.95 19.44
N LEU A 446 -4.16 -1.46 20.65
CA LEU A 446 -5.12 -2.08 21.58
C LEU A 446 -4.89 -3.59 21.80
N SER A 447 -3.64 -4.05 21.85
CA SER A 447 -3.26 -5.47 21.94
C SER A 447 -3.83 -6.18 23.17
N ASP A 448 -4.07 -5.45 24.27
CA ASP A 448 -4.67 -5.94 25.51
C ASP A 448 -6.21 -5.80 25.55
N SER A 449 -6.82 -5.23 24.52
CA SER A 449 -8.28 -5.09 24.44
C SER A 449 -8.95 -6.42 24.13
N PRO A 450 -10.17 -6.68 24.65
CA PRO A 450 -10.99 -7.81 24.21
C PRO A 450 -11.31 -7.81 22.71
N ALA A 451 -11.21 -6.65 22.02
CA ALA A 451 -11.38 -6.53 20.58
C ALA A 451 -10.15 -6.98 19.77
N ALA A 452 -8.98 -7.19 20.43
CA ALA A 452 -7.78 -7.67 19.76
C ALA A 452 -8.00 -9.04 19.12
N GLY A 453 -7.64 -9.18 17.84
CA GLY A 453 -7.90 -10.38 17.05
C GLY A 453 -9.35 -10.51 16.55
N ARG A 454 -10.20 -9.48 16.73
CA ARG A 454 -11.62 -9.49 16.35
C ARG A 454 -12.01 -8.38 15.37
N VAL A 455 -11.09 -7.49 15.06
CA VAL A 455 -11.26 -6.41 14.10
C VAL A 455 -10.27 -6.65 12.97
N HIS A 456 -10.78 -6.88 11.78
CA HIS A 456 -10.03 -7.04 10.53
C HIS A 456 -10.26 -5.80 9.69
N ALA A 457 -9.31 -4.86 9.67
CA ALA A 457 -9.56 -3.55 9.08
C ALA A 457 -8.31 -2.95 8.43
N LYS A 458 -8.54 -2.22 7.35
CA LYS A 458 -7.51 -1.43 6.67
C LYS A 458 -7.42 -0.04 7.29
N THR A 459 -6.21 0.39 7.59
CA THR A 459 -5.90 1.77 8.00
C THR A 459 -5.68 2.67 6.79
N GLY A 460 -5.87 3.97 6.99
CA GLY A 460 -5.48 5.01 6.04
C GLY A 460 -4.87 6.19 6.76
N THR A 461 -3.86 6.81 6.15
CA THR A 461 -3.20 8.01 6.67
C THR A 461 -2.84 8.93 5.51
N PHE A 462 -3.12 10.21 5.65
CA PHE A 462 -2.62 11.25 4.76
C PHE A 462 -2.29 12.50 5.57
N THR A 463 -1.06 12.98 5.45
CA THR A 463 -0.55 14.12 6.23
C THR A 463 -0.02 15.20 5.31
N VAL A 464 -0.06 16.46 5.77
CA VAL A 464 0.61 17.60 5.12
C VAL A 464 1.37 18.40 6.16
N TYR A 465 2.53 18.91 5.77
CA TYR A 465 3.29 19.81 6.60
C TYR A 465 2.58 21.17 6.73
N ASN A 466 2.39 21.61 7.95
CA ASN A 466 1.85 22.93 8.29
C ASN A 466 3.00 23.93 8.51
N GLY A 467 3.40 24.61 7.46
CA GLY A 467 4.50 25.58 7.50
C GLY A 467 4.23 26.81 8.40
N LEU A 468 2.95 27.10 8.72
CA LEU A 468 2.62 28.21 9.61
C LEU A 468 3.00 27.93 11.07
N ASN A 469 2.77 26.70 11.53
CA ASN A 469 2.94 26.32 12.94
C ASN A 469 4.08 25.30 13.15
N HIS A 470 4.79 24.91 12.09
CA HIS A 470 5.82 23.86 12.14
C HIS A 470 5.29 22.54 12.75
N THR A 471 4.10 22.10 12.31
CA THR A 471 3.39 20.91 12.77
C THR A 471 3.00 20.05 11.58
N LEU A 472 2.29 18.93 11.82
CA LEU A 472 1.59 18.18 10.78
C LEU A 472 0.07 18.43 10.88
N ILE A 473 -0.59 18.48 9.74
CA ILE A 473 -2.02 18.26 9.65
C ILE A 473 -2.26 16.85 9.15
N VAL A 474 -2.89 16.02 9.98
CA VAL A 474 -3.47 14.75 9.53
C VAL A 474 -4.76 15.12 8.77
N THR A 475 -4.62 15.26 7.46
CA THR A 475 -5.74 15.62 6.58
C THR A 475 -6.71 14.47 6.40
N GLY A 476 -6.22 13.23 6.59
CA GLY A 476 -7.05 12.02 6.60
C GLY A 476 -6.44 10.93 7.47
N LYS A 477 -7.23 10.38 8.41
CA LYS A 477 -6.99 9.11 9.08
C LYS A 477 -8.24 8.28 8.94
N GLY A 478 -8.11 7.02 8.49
CA GLY A 478 -9.23 6.12 8.22
C GLY A 478 -9.02 4.75 8.84
N LEU A 479 -10.13 4.09 9.16
CA LEU A 479 -10.20 2.68 9.55
C LEU A 479 -11.49 2.10 8.99
N VAL A 480 -11.36 1.11 8.08
CA VAL A 480 -12.53 0.45 7.47
C VAL A 480 -12.35 -1.06 7.46
N GLY A 481 -13.40 -1.80 7.80
CA GLY A 481 -13.31 -3.26 7.84
C GLY A 481 -14.43 -3.92 8.62
N TYR A 482 -14.16 -5.13 9.09
CA TYR A 482 -15.11 -6.03 9.71
C TYR A 482 -14.80 -6.25 11.19
N ILE A 483 -15.84 -6.51 11.97
CA ILE A 483 -15.76 -6.76 13.41
C ILE A 483 -16.57 -8.00 13.73
N ASP A 484 -15.92 -9.01 14.35
CA ASP A 484 -16.60 -10.13 14.99
C ASP A 484 -16.95 -9.72 16.43
N ALA A 485 -18.14 -9.17 16.62
CA ALA A 485 -18.56 -8.57 17.88
C ALA A 485 -18.64 -9.58 19.04
N ALA A 486 -18.57 -9.06 20.27
CA ALA A 486 -18.55 -9.88 21.50
C ALA A 486 -19.78 -10.79 21.68
N ASP A 487 -20.90 -10.42 21.09
CA ASP A 487 -22.15 -11.18 21.12
C ASP A 487 -22.32 -12.16 19.94
N GLY A 488 -21.30 -12.27 19.07
CA GLY A 488 -21.29 -13.12 17.90
C GLY A 488 -21.91 -12.49 16.65
N SER A 489 -22.31 -11.21 16.69
CA SER A 489 -22.77 -10.51 15.48
C SER A 489 -21.59 -10.07 14.61
N HIS A 490 -21.85 -9.93 13.29
CA HIS A 490 -20.86 -9.48 12.30
C HIS A 490 -21.18 -8.03 11.90
N LEU A 491 -20.20 -7.15 12.13
CA LEU A 491 -20.35 -5.72 11.87
C LEU A 491 -19.35 -5.26 10.83
N ILE A 492 -19.68 -4.14 10.16
CA ILE A 492 -18.76 -3.32 9.39
C ILE A 492 -18.57 -2.00 10.11
N VAL A 493 -17.35 -1.50 10.12
CA VAL A 493 -17.03 -0.13 10.55
C VAL A 493 -16.36 0.62 9.39
N ALA A 494 -16.80 1.87 9.17
CA ALA A 494 -16.10 2.87 8.38
C ALA A 494 -15.96 4.12 9.23
N ALA A 495 -14.74 4.42 9.66
CA ALA A 495 -14.45 5.54 10.53
C ALA A 495 -13.32 6.41 9.97
N TYR A 496 -13.57 7.70 9.85
CA TYR A 496 -12.62 8.69 9.35
C TYR A 496 -12.53 9.87 10.32
N VAL A 497 -11.32 10.45 10.42
CA VAL A 497 -11.12 11.76 11.03
C VAL A 497 -10.18 12.58 10.16
N ASN A 498 -10.60 13.82 9.86
CA ASN A 498 -9.85 14.74 9.02
C ASN A 498 -9.49 16.00 9.79
N ASN A 499 -8.37 16.62 9.40
CA ASN A 499 -7.90 17.94 9.85
C ASN A 499 -7.50 17.98 11.33
N VAL A 500 -6.75 16.98 11.81
CA VAL A 500 -6.15 16.98 13.14
C VAL A 500 -4.77 17.61 13.09
N ASN A 501 -4.53 18.67 13.86
CA ASN A 501 -3.21 19.27 14.00
C ASN A 501 -2.41 18.53 15.09
N VAL A 502 -1.23 18.02 14.73
CA VAL A 502 -0.38 17.22 15.62
C VAL A 502 1.09 17.67 15.57
N PRO A 503 1.89 17.41 16.60
CA PRO A 503 3.35 17.63 16.57
C PRO A 503 4.00 16.97 15.35
N LEU A 504 5.17 17.49 14.94
CA LEU A 504 5.95 17.00 13.80
C LEU A 504 6.68 15.69 14.17
N ASN A 505 5.93 14.63 14.43
CA ASN A 505 6.46 13.28 14.64
C ASN A 505 5.38 12.23 14.32
N PHE A 506 5.82 11.04 13.94
CA PHE A 506 4.94 9.94 13.52
C PHE A 506 4.09 9.39 14.68
N GLU A 507 4.62 9.35 15.91
CA GLU A 507 3.89 8.87 17.10
C GLU A 507 2.60 9.69 17.33
N ALA A 508 2.66 11.01 17.10
CA ALA A 508 1.49 11.87 17.22
C ALA A 508 0.42 11.58 16.14
N VAL A 509 0.84 11.20 14.92
CA VAL A 509 -0.05 10.75 13.85
C VAL A 509 -0.71 9.42 14.21
N GLU A 510 0.05 8.48 14.78
CA GLU A 510 -0.47 7.18 15.22
C GLU A 510 -1.50 7.31 16.36
N LYS A 511 -1.34 8.26 17.29
CA LYS A 511 -2.32 8.55 18.34
C LYS A 511 -3.69 8.94 17.78
N VAL A 512 -3.75 9.57 16.61
CA VAL A 512 -5.03 9.85 15.92
C VAL A 512 -5.67 8.53 15.47
N GLY A 513 -4.87 7.57 15.00
CA GLY A 513 -5.34 6.24 14.61
C GLY A 513 -5.90 5.43 15.78
N ASN A 514 -5.32 5.58 16.98
CA ASN A 514 -5.83 4.92 18.20
C ASN A 514 -7.30 5.27 18.48
N ALA A 515 -7.72 6.51 18.22
CA ALA A 515 -9.11 6.92 18.41
C ALA A 515 -10.07 6.14 17.49
N LEU A 516 -9.66 5.87 16.23
CA LEU A 516 -10.47 5.06 15.31
C LEU A 516 -10.50 3.58 15.72
N ALA A 517 -9.39 3.05 16.22
CA ALA A 517 -9.35 1.71 16.80
C ALA A 517 -10.23 1.57 18.04
N GLU A 518 -10.31 2.61 18.90
CA GLU A 518 -11.21 2.66 20.06
C GLU A 518 -12.68 2.71 19.62
N ILE A 519 -13.02 3.40 18.53
CA ILE A 519 -14.37 3.37 17.93
C ILE A 519 -14.74 1.95 17.52
N ALA A 520 -13.83 1.24 16.84
CA ALA A 520 -14.05 -0.15 16.46
C ALA A 520 -14.18 -1.09 17.69
N ALA A 521 -13.38 -0.86 18.74
CA ALA A 521 -13.49 -1.60 20.00
C ALA A 521 -14.79 -1.31 20.75
N ALA A 522 -15.31 -0.08 20.67
CA ALA A 522 -16.64 0.26 21.23
C ALA A 522 -17.77 -0.47 20.47
N ALA A 523 -17.65 -0.58 19.14
CA ALA A 523 -18.60 -1.36 18.33
C ALA A 523 -18.53 -2.86 18.66
N TYR A 524 -17.31 -3.42 18.84
CA TYR A 524 -17.12 -4.80 19.29
C TYR A 524 -17.83 -5.10 20.62
N ALA A 525 -17.74 -4.19 21.60
CA ALA A 525 -18.23 -4.40 22.97
C ALA A 525 -19.75 -4.16 23.12
N THR A 526 -20.41 -3.60 22.11
CA THR A 526 -21.83 -3.19 22.24
C THR A 526 -22.76 -4.29 21.75
N PRO A 527 -23.62 -4.85 22.61
CA PRO A 527 -24.64 -5.82 22.15
C PRO A 527 -25.62 -5.15 21.19
N PRO A 528 -26.19 -5.87 20.22
CA PRO A 528 -27.25 -5.35 19.37
C PRO A 528 -28.40 -4.86 20.25
N ALA A 529 -29.07 -3.78 19.82
CA ALA A 529 -30.30 -3.35 20.46
C ALA A 529 -31.26 -4.55 20.50
N ALA A 530 -31.78 -4.86 21.68
CA ALA A 530 -32.77 -5.93 21.84
C ALA A 530 -33.85 -5.78 20.75
N ARG A 531 -34.13 -6.87 20.05
CA ARG A 531 -35.10 -6.95 18.93
C ARG A 531 -36.49 -6.56 19.36
#